data_923d2586accce202949b8193acec791f
#
_entry.id   923d2586accce202949b8193acec791f
#
_cell.length_a   1.000
_cell.length_b   1.000
_cell.length_c   1.000
_cell.angle_alpha   90.00
_cell.angle_beta   90.00
_cell.angle_gamma   90.00
#
_symmetry.space_group_name_H-M   'P 1'
#
loop_
_entity.id
_entity.type
_entity.pdbx_description
1 polymer ?
#
loop_
_entity_poly.entity_id
_entity_poly.type
_entity_poly.pdbx_seq_one_letter_code
_entity_poly.pdbx_strand_id
1 'polypeptide(L)'
;KFGEARQDLTIKELAEKFLALKETEVAKTSLNTYRAVIKNILSIIGEKNLASSINKEKLLAVRKELLTGYQIPKSNYIVTQPGRSAVTVNNYMTNLYAVFQFGVDNGYLADNPFKGISPLKGSRTIPDPLSREEFIRLIDACRNQQAKNLWCVSVYTGIRPGELCALGWEDIDLKNGTMIIRRNLAKDRFTVPKTQAGTNRVIHLIKPAIDALRSQMALTRLSKEHIIDVHLREFGRTEKQKCTFVFQPEVSAKVKNYGDHFTVDSIRQMWDAAVKRAGIRHRKSYQSRHTYACWSLTAGANPAFIANQMGHADAQMVFQVYGKWMSENNNAQVTLLNTQLSEFAPTMPHNEAMKS
;
A
#
# COMPACT_ATOMS: atom_id res chain seq x y z
N LYS A 1 5.18 -12.87 50.65
CA LYS A 1 5.56 -12.63 49.25
C LYS A 1 5.90 -11.15 49.15
N PHE A 2 7.17 -10.82 49.17
CA PHE A 2 7.66 -9.46 48.92
C PHE A 2 7.39 -9.19 47.42
N GLY A 3 6.50 -8.22 47.14
CA GLY A 3 6.32 -7.72 45.78
C GLY A 3 7.61 -7.01 45.37
N GLU A 4 8.21 -7.45 44.28
CA GLU A 4 9.28 -6.69 43.63
C GLU A 4 8.76 -5.28 43.38
N ALA A 5 9.49 -4.26 43.85
CA ALA A 5 9.15 -2.86 43.63
C ALA A 5 9.10 -2.63 42.12
N ARG A 6 7.94 -2.25 41.58
CA ARG A 6 7.82 -1.90 40.19
C ARG A 6 8.79 -0.78 39.87
N GLN A 7 9.62 -0.97 38.87
CA GLN A 7 10.55 0.05 38.41
C GLN A 7 9.74 1.19 37.78
N ASP A 8 9.71 2.37 38.41
CA ASP A 8 9.06 3.56 37.88
C ASP A 8 9.83 4.10 36.64
N LEU A 9 9.37 3.75 35.47
CA LEU A 9 9.98 4.19 34.22
C LEU A 9 9.34 5.51 33.75
N THR A 10 10.16 6.39 33.19
CA THR A 10 9.64 7.49 32.38
C THR A 10 8.99 6.95 31.11
N ILE A 11 8.09 7.74 30.51
CA ILE A 11 7.46 7.34 29.24
C ILE A 11 8.51 7.18 28.12
N LYS A 12 9.62 7.91 28.17
CA LYS A 12 10.74 7.77 27.25
C LYS A 12 11.43 6.41 27.41
N GLU A 13 11.81 6.03 28.62
CA GLU A 13 12.45 4.74 28.90
C GLU A 13 11.56 3.55 28.53
N LEU A 14 10.26 3.65 28.82
CA LEU A 14 9.29 2.64 28.41
C LEU A 14 9.22 2.51 26.87
N ALA A 15 9.19 3.65 26.16
CA ALA A 15 9.18 3.68 24.71
C ALA A 15 10.49 3.15 24.08
N GLU A 16 11.63 3.42 24.67
CA GLU A 16 12.93 2.89 24.23
C GLU A 16 12.99 1.37 24.36
N LYS A 17 12.53 0.81 25.48
CA LYS A 17 12.41 -0.65 25.69
C LYS A 17 11.48 -1.29 24.65
N PHE A 18 10.32 -0.67 24.39
CA PHE A 18 9.39 -1.11 23.33
C PHE A 18 10.04 -1.10 21.95
N LEU A 19 10.76 -0.03 21.60
CA LEU A 19 11.43 0.10 20.30
C LEU A 19 12.56 -0.92 20.13
N ALA A 20 13.29 -1.24 21.20
CA ALA A 20 14.32 -2.28 21.18
C ALA A 20 13.73 -3.67 20.87
N LEU A 21 12.58 -4.02 21.48
CA LEU A 21 11.86 -5.24 21.15
C LEU A 21 11.41 -5.23 19.68
N LYS A 22 10.80 -4.13 19.22
CA LYS A 22 10.30 -4.01 17.84
C LYS A 22 11.40 -4.05 16.77
N GLU A 23 12.65 -3.80 17.12
CA GLU A 23 13.77 -3.86 16.18
C GLU A 23 13.95 -5.25 15.57
N THR A 24 13.67 -6.31 16.31
CA THR A 24 13.76 -7.71 15.87
C THR A 24 12.45 -8.26 15.29
N GLU A 25 11.31 -7.60 15.57
CA GLU A 25 9.99 -8.12 15.19
C GLU A 25 9.44 -7.54 13.89
N VAL A 26 9.83 -6.30 13.54
CA VAL A 26 9.20 -5.60 12.43
C VAL A 26 10.21 -5.16 11.37
N ALA A 27 9.71 -4.98 10.14
CA ALA A 27 10.53 -4.42 9.07
C ALA A 27 11.07 -3.02 9.42
N LYS A 28 12.28 -2.69 8.94
CA LYS A 28 12.97 -1.41 9.19
C LYS A 28 12.10 -0.18 8.87
N THR A 29 11.27 -0.25 7.83
CA THR A 29 10.34 0.84 7.48
C THR A 29 9.26 1.05 8.54
N SER A 30 8.74 -0.03 9.12
CA SER A 30 7.77 0.03 10.22
C SER A 30 8.43 0.55 11.49
N LEU A 31 9.64 0.07 11.82
CA LEU A 31 10.40 0.56 12.96
C LEU A 31 10.67 2.07 12.88
N ASN A 32 11.07 2.57 11.69
CA ASN A 32 11.27 4.00 11.48
C ASN A 32 9.96 4.80 11.66
N THR A 33 8.82 4.22 11.29
CA THR A 33 7.50 4.82 11.54
C THR A 33 7.20 4.87 13.03
N TYR A 34 7.42 3.77 13.78
CA TYR A 34 7.30 3.76 15.23
C TYR A 34 8.17 4.84 15.90
N ARG A 35 9.45 4.89 15.53
CA ARG A 35 10.40 5.89 16.07
C ARG A 35 9.91 7.33 15.81
N ALA A 36 9.47 7.64 14.61
CA ALA A 36 8.99 8.97 14.25
C ALA A 36 7.69 9.35 14.99
N VAL A 37 6.74 8.43 15.07
CA VAL A 37 5.46 8.63 15.78
C VAL A 37 5.70 8.83 17.27
N ILE A 38 6.46 7.93 17.90
CA ILE A 38 6.78 8.00 19.33
C ILE A 38 7.52 9.29 19.66
N LYS A 39 8.52 9.69 18.87
CA LYS A 39 9.24 10.95 19.07
C LYS A 39 8.29 12.16 19.07
N ASN A 40 7.34 12.21 18.14
CA ASN A 40 6.36 13.30 18.11
C ASN A 40 5.42 13.27 19.33
N ILE A 41 4.99 12.09 19.75
CA ILE A 41 4.12 11.93 20.94
C ILE A 41 4.86 12.36 22.22
N LEU A 42 6.10 11.92 22.38
CA LEU A 42 6.93 12.27 23.55
C LEU A 42 7.15 13.79 23.66
N SER A 43 7.24 14.51 22.53
CA SER A 43 7.35 15.97 22.56
C SER A 43 6.07 16.67 23.05
N ILE A 44 4.92 16.00 23.01
CA ILE A 44 3.65 16.50 23.53
C ILE A 44 3.47 16.10 25.00
N ILE A 45 3.67 14.81 25.31
CA ILE A 45 3.48 14.27 26.66
C ILE A 45 4.50 14.82 27.65
N GLY A 46 5.74 15.06 27.19
CA GLY A 46 6.91 15.35 28.02
C GLY A 46 7.68 14.05 28.36
N GLU A 47 8.87 13.93 27.83
CA GLU A 47 9.71 12.73 27.88
C GLU A 47 10.01 12.21 29.31
N LYS A 48 10.10 13.13 30.28
CA LYS A 48 10.46 12.86 31.67
C LYS A 48 9.30 12.47 32.58
N ASN A 49 8.05 12.54 32.07
CA ASN A 49 6.90 12.13 32.87
C ASN A 49 6.95 10.62 33.12
N LEU A 50 6.62 10.20 34.36
CA LEU A 50 6.48 8.79 34.67
C LEU A 50 5.36 8.16 33.85
N ALA A 51 5.60 6.99 33.30
CA ALA A 51 4.60 6.28 32.52
C ALA A 51 3.36 5.93 33.36
N SER A 52 3.55 5.64 34.65
CA SER A 52 2.48 5.38 35.62
C SER A 52 1.60 6.60 35.92
N SER A 53 2.13 7.83 35.72
CA SER A 53 1.39 9.07 35.94
C SER A 53 0.50 9.49 34.76
N ILE A 54 0.61 8.81 33.61
CA ILE A 54 -0.15 9.13 32.43
C ILE A 54 -1.51 8.45 32.50
N ASN A 55 -2.54 9.26 32.65
CA ASN A 55 -3.91 8.83 32.75
C ASN A 55 -4.70 9.08 31.46
N LYS A 56 -5.96 8.64 31.41
CA LYS A 56 -6.87 8.84 30.28
C LYS A 56 -7.04 10.30 29.89
N GLU A 57 -7.11 11.21 30.84
CA GLU A 57 -7.28 12.65 30.58
C GLU A 57 -6.09 13.20 29.80
N LYS A 58 -4.86 12.86 30.21
CA LYS A 58 -3.64 13.27 29.52
C LYS A 58 -3.55 12.70 28.10
N LEU A 59 -3.98 11.45 27.89
CA LEU A 59 -4.07 10.86 26.55
C LEU A 59 -5.09 11.56 25.65
N LEU A 60 -6.23 11.98 26.19
CA LEU A 60 -7.23 12.76 25.46
C LEU A 60 -6.73 14.18 25.12
N ALA A 61 -5.93 14.80 25.99
CA ALA A 61 -5.26 16.07 25.71
C ALA A 61 -4.26 15.91 24.55
N VAL A 62 -3.39 14.88 24.59
CA VAL A 62 -2.48 14.55 23.47
C VAL A 62 -3.24 14.35 22.16
N ARG A 63 -4.36 13.62 22.18
CA ARG A 63 -5.21 13.41 21.01
C ARG A 63 -5.76 14.74 20.46
N LYS A 64 -6.18 15.66 21.35
CA LYS A 64 -6.65 16.99 20.96
C LYS A 64 -5.53 17.80 20.31
N GLU A 65 -4.35 17.85 20.89
CA GLU A 65 -3.19 18.56 20.34
C GLU A 65 -2.79 17.99 18.95
N LEU A 66 -2.78 16.68 18.79
CA LEU A 66 -2.53 16.05 17.48
C LEU A 66 -3.57 16.46 16.43
N LEU A 67 -4.83 16.72 16.82
CA LEU A 67 -5.90 17.15 15.92
C LEU A 67 -5.81 18.63 15.58
N THR A 68 -5.55 19.47 16.57
CA THR A 68 -5.62 20.94 16.43
C THR A 68 -4.29 21.59 16.06
N GLY A 69 -3.20 20.87 16.26
CA GLY A 69 -1.83 21.36 16.14
C GLY A 69 -1.20 21.58 17.52
N TYR A 70 0.13 21.55 17.55
CA TYR A 70 0.92 21.70 18.78
C TYR A 70 2.26 22.36 18.49
N GLN A 71 2.88 22.88 19.55
CA GLN A 71 4.17 23.55 19.48
C GLN A 71 5.26 22.64 20.08
N ILE A 72 6.39 22.59 19.39
CA ILE A 72 7.59 21.88 19.87
C ILE A 72 8.65 22.94 20.20
N PRO A 73 8.96 23.16 21.47
CA PRO A 73 10.08 24.01 21.85
C PRO A 73 11.40 23.42 21.34
N LYS A 74 12.23 24.26 20.74
CA LYS A 74 13.62 24.00 20.41
C LYS A 74 14.49 24.98 21.20
N SER A 75 15.79 24.72 21.28
CA SER A 75 16.71 25.56 22.06
C SER A 75 16.59 27.05 21.74
N ASN A 76 16.37 27.44 20.49
CA ASN A 76 16.35 28.83 20.04
C ASN A 76 15.08 29.25 19.29
N TYR A 77 14.10 28.35 19.07
CA TYR A 77 12.87 28.65 18.36
C TYR A 77 11.77 27.64 18.70
N ILE A 78 10.53 27.98 18.36
CA ILE A 78 9.37 27.07 18.50
C ILE A 78 8.95 26.60 17.11
N VAL A 79 8.78 25.29 16.96
CA VAL A 79 8.23 24.69 15.74
C VAL A 79 6.75 24.44 15.96
N THR A 80 5.90 25.12 15.19
CA THR A 80 4.46 24.83 15.17
C THR A 80 4.17 23.67 14.22
N GLN A 81 3.54 22.63 14.72
CA GLN A 81 3.04 21.52 13.95
C GLN A 81 1.55 21.69 13.67
N PRO A 82 1.10 21.64 12.41
CA PRO A 82 -0.31 21.72 12.07
C PRO A 82 -1.06 20.49 12.57
N GLY A 83 -2.38 20.64 12.77
CA GLY A 83 -3.28 19.54 13.09
C GLY A 83 -3.26 18.44 12.04
N ARG A 84 -3.49 17.19 12.50
CA ARG A 84 -3.46 15.99 11.68
C ARG A 84 -4.87 15.46 11.43
N SER A 85 -5.04 14.71 10.34
CA SER A 85 -6.31 14.02 10.06
C SER A 85 -6.65 12.99 11.13
N ALA A 86 -7.94 12.71 11.34
CA ALA A 86 -8.41 11.69 12.29
C ALA A 86 -7.73 10.32 12.08
N VAL A 87 -7.51 9.90 10.82
CA VAL A 87 -6.81 8.66 10.48
C VAL A 87 -5.37 8.69 10.99
N THR A 88 -4.66 9.78 10.78
CA THR A 88 -3.29 9.95 11.27
C THR A 88 -3.24 9.95 12.79
N VAL A 89 -4.16 10.67 13.45
CA VAL A 89 -4.26 10.70 14.91
C VAL A 89 -4.56 9.31 15.46
N ASN A 90 -5.49 8.57 14.87
CA ASN A 90 -5.77 7.19 15.28
C ASN A 90 -4.51 6.30 15.17
N ASN A 91 -3.73 6.44 14.10
CA ASN A 91 -2.47 5.70 13.97
C ASN A 91 -1.47 6.06 15.08
N TYR A 92 -1.37 7.35 15.45
CA TYR A 92 -0.51 7.79 16.55
C TYR A 92 -0.99 7.19 17.88
N MET A 93 -2.28 7.24 18.16
CA MET A 93 -2.87 6.69 19.39
C MET A 93 -2.72 5.17 19.46
N THR A 94 -2.84 4.46 18.33
CA THR A 94 -2.60 3.00 18.27
C THR A 94 -1.14 2.65 18.58
N ASN A 95 -0.18 3.43 18.08
CA ASN A 95 1.24 3.21 18.41
C ASN A 95 1.51 3.47 19.90
N LEU A 96 0.92 4.51 20.46
CA LEU A 96 1.06 4.82 21.88
C LEU A 96 0.37 3.76 22.76
N TYR A 97 -0.82 3.27 22.34
CA TYR A 97 -1.47 2.14 23.00
C TYR A 97 -0.53 0.92 23.08
N ALA A 98 0.18 0.60 22.00
CA ALA A 98 1.09 -0.54 21.97
C ALA A 98 2.28 -0.36 22.95
N VAL A 99 2.77 0.88 23.15
CA VAL A 99 3.81 1.17 24.14
C VAL A 99 3.30 0.92 25.57
N PHE A 100 2.10 1.38 25.90
CA PHE A 100 1.51 1.15 27.22
C PHE A 100 1.14 -0.32 27.43
N GLN A 101 0.63 -1.00 26.41
CA GLN A 101 0.34 -2.43 26.49
C GLN A 101 1.62 -3.24 26.75
N PHE A 102 2.71 -2.93 26.04
CA PHE A 102 4.04 -3.49 26.34
C PHE A 102 4.44 -3.27 27.81
N GLY A 103 4.15 -2.08 28.36
CA GLY A 103 4.41 -1.78 29.77
C GLY A 103 3.62 -2.67 30.73
N VAL A 104 2.36 -2.96 30.40
CA VAL A 104 1.52 -3.87 31.19
C VAL A 104 1.99 -5.31 31.06
N ASP A 105 2.23 -5.78 29.83
CA ASP A 105 2.62 -7.16 29.53
C ASP A 105 3.97 -7.55 30.18
N ASN A 106 4.86 -6.54 30.40
CA ASN A 106 6.16 -6.73 31.05
C ASN A 106 6.19 -6.30 32.53
N GLY A 107 5.04 -6.01 33.16
CA GLY A 107 4.94 -5.69 34.57
C GLY A 107 5.42 -4.30 34.98
N TYR A 108 5.79 -3.42 34.05
CA TYR A 108 6.17 -2.02 34.35
C TYR A 108 4.97 -1.17 34.74
N LEU A 109 3.77 -1.50 34.24
CA LEU A 109 2.52 -0.80 34.54
C LEU A 109 1.47 -1.78 35.07
N ALA A 110 0.56 -1.26 35.91
CA ALA A 110 -0.58 -2.04 36.41
C ALA A 110 -1.65 -2.24 35.34
N ASP A 111 -1.99 -1.13 34.66
CA ASP A 111 -3.08 -1.06 33.70
C ASP A 111 -2.67 -0.21 32.49
N ASN A 112 -3.38 -0.43 31.37
CA ASN A 112 -3.23 0.41 30.19
C ASN A 112 -4.20 1.60 30.28
N PRO A 113 -3.70 2.86 30.30
CA PRO A 113 -4.53 4.06 30.45
C PRO A 113 -5.45 4.33 29.23
N PHE A 114 -5.36 3.56 28.16
CA PHE A 114 -6.22 3.65 27.00
C PHE A 114 -7.62 3.03 27.20
N LYS A 115 -7.87 2.38 28.34
CA LYS A 115 -9.17 1.75 28.61
C LYS A 115 -10.31 2.75 28.44
N GLY A 116 -11.24 2.42 27.53
CA GLY A 116 -12.40 3.28 27.21
C GLY A 116 -12.07 4.50 26.31
N ILE A 117 -10.95 4.51 25.60
CA ILE A 117 -10.67 5.49 24.54
C ILE A 117 -10.99 4.86 23.19
N SER A 118 -12.09 5.31 22.57
CA SER A 118 -12.45 4.86 21.22
C SER A 118 -11.70 5.66 20.14
N PRO A 119 -11.40 5.03 18.99
CA PRO A 119 -10.86 5.73 17.84
C PRO A 119 -11.78 6.86 17.35
N LEU A 120 -11.19 7.90 16.77
CA LEU A 120 -11.93 8.97 16.12
C LEU A 120 -12.62 8.43 14.87
N LYS A 121 -13.85 8.88 14.63
CA LYS A 121 -14.52 8.61 13.36
C LYS A 121 -13.75 9.31 12.23
N GLY A 122 -13.39 8.57 11.21
CA GLY A 122 -12.72 9.08 10.02
C GLY A 122 -13.56 8.87 8.77
N SER A 123 -13.46 9.79 7.82
CA SER A 123 -14.04 9.59 6.50
C SER A 123 -13.22 8.55 5.73
N ARG A 124 -13.88 7.60 5.07
CA ARG A 124 -13.20 6.65 4.19
C ARG A 124 -12.67 7.40 2.97
N THR A 125 -11.42 7.15 2.61
CA THR A 125 -10.86 7.66 1.36
C THR A 125 -11.50 6.88 0.21
N ILE A 126 -12.21 7.61 -0.66
CA ILE A 126 -12.81 7.02 -1.86
C ILE A 126 -11.71 6.98 -2.94
N PRO A 127 -11.51 5.85 -3.63
CA PRO A 127 -10.66 5.78 -4.81
C PRO A 127 -11.06 6.82 -5.85
N ASP A 128 -10.06 7.36 -6.53
CA ASP A 128 -10.20 8.37 -7.55
C ASP A 128 -9.53 7.88 -8.84
N PRO A 129 -10.14 6.88 -9.54
CA PRO A 129 -9.58 6.30 -10.74
C PRO A 129 -9.47 7.33 -11.86
N LEU A 130 -8.56 7.07 -12.80
CA LEU A 130 -8.54 7.79 -14.07
C LEU A 130 -9.75 7.41 -14.91
N SER A 131 -10.31 8.36 -15.67
CA SER A 131 -11.16 8.03 -16.81
C SER A 131 -10.31 7.46 -17.96
N ARG A 132 -10.96 6.85 -18.96
CA ARG A 132 -10.25 6.34 -20.15
C ARG A 132 -9.56 7.46 -20.91
N GLU A 133 -10.24 8.59 -21.07
CA GLU A 133 -9.74 9.77 -21.75
C GLU A 133 -8.58 10.41 -20.99
N GLU A 134 -8.67 10.49 -19.66
CA GLU A 134 -7.56 10.97 -18.81
C GLU A 134 -6.33 10.06 -18.94
N PHE A 135 -6.54 8.73 -19.00
CA PHE A 135 -5.44 7.79 -19.18
C PHE A 135 -4.77 7.91 -20.53
N ILE A 136 -5.54 8.06 -21.62
CA ILE A 136 -5.00 8.31 -22.95
C ILE A 136 -4.14 9.57 -22.94
N ARG A 137 -4.65 10.69 -22.44
CA ARG A 137 -3.89 11.95 -22.31
C ARG A 137 -2.62 11.79 -21.47
N LEU A 138 -2.67 10.99 -20.38
CA LEU A 138 -1.51 10.72 -19.55
C LEU A 138 -0.43 9.97 -20.34
N ILE A 139 -0.81 8.93 -21.08
CA ILE A 139 0.12 8.14 -21.90
C ILE A 139 0.73 8.98 -23.02
N ASP A 140 -0.05 9.81 -23.69
CA ASP A 140 0.44 10.71 -24.75
C ASP A 140 1.40 11.76 -24.19
N ALA A 141 1.18 12.23 -22.96
CA ALA A 141 2.06 13.17 -22.27
C ALA A 141 3.36 12.55 -21.72
N CYS A 142 3.54 11.23 -21.82
CA CYS A 142 4.79 10.58 -21.42
C CYS A 142 5.91 10.93 -22.42
N ARG A 143 7.12 11.22 -21.89
CA ARG A 143 8.26 11.71 -22.68
C ARG A 143 8.94 10.65 -23.55
N ASN A 144 8.83 9.38 -23.18
CA ASN A 144 9.49 8.27 -23.86
C ASN A 144 8.64 7.01 -23.80
N GLN A 145 8.97 6.04 -24.64
CA GLN A 145 8.24 4.79 -24.76
C GLN A 145 8.26 3.97 -23.46
N GLN A 146 9.38 3.94 -22.74
CA GLN A 146 9.47 3.24 -21.45
C GLN A 146 8.48 3.77 -20.42
N ALA A 147 8.31 5.09 -20.33
CA ALA A 147 7.32 5.70 -19.42
C ALA A 147 5.88 5.34 -19.82
N LYS A 148 5.58 5.30 -21.12
CA LYS A 148 4.27 4.81 -21.63
C LYS A 148 4.03 3.36 -21.23
N ASN A 149 5.00 2.49 -21.47
CA ASN A 149 4.93 1.07 -21.15
C ASN A 149 4.76 0.85 -19.64
N LEU A 150 5.52 1.56 -18.81
CA LEU A 150 5.47 1.48 -17.35
C LEU A 150 4.06 1.77 -16.82
N TRP A 151 3.43 2.85 -17.28
CA TRP A 151 2.09 3.21 -16.81
C TRP A 151 1.00 2.32 -17.40
N CYS A 152 1.15 1.83 -18.63
CA CYS A 152 0.27 0.81 -19.17
C CYS A 152 0.33 -0.48 -18.32
N VAL A 153 1.53 -1.00 -18.03
CA VAL A 153 1.68 -2.18 -17.17
C VAL A 153 1.08 -1.91 -15.78
N SER A 154 1.36 -0.75 -15.18
CA SER A 154 0.83 -0.40 -13.86
C SER A 154 -0.71 -0.38 -13.83
N VAL A 155 -1.36 0.25 -14.82
CA VAL A 155 -2.82 0.39 -14.87
C VAL A 155 -3.51 -0.93 -15.27
N TYR A 156 -2.92 -1.72 -16.16
CA TYR A 156 -3.55 -2.95 -16.63
C TYR A 156 -3.22 -4.21 -15.83
N THR A 157 -2.40 -4.10 -14.78
CA THR A 157 -2.09 -5.21 -13.86
C THR A 157 -2.43 -4.92 -12.41
N GLY A 158 -2.62 -3.65 -12.05
CA GLY A 158 -2.82 -3.25 -10.67
C GLY A 158 -1.63 -3.53 -9.73
N ILE A 159 -0.43 -3.75 -10.27
CA ILE A 159 0.80 -3.98 -9.51
C ILE A 159 1.12 -2.80 -8.58
N ARG A 160 1.73 -3.07 -7.41
CA ARG A 160 2.16 -2.00 -6.50
C ARG A 160 3.41 -1.29 -7.05
N PRO A 161 3.59 0.03 -6.81
CA PRO A 161 4.75 0.76 -7.32
C PRO A 161 6.11 0.14 -6.97
N GLY A 162 6.28 -0.35 -5.74
CA GLY A 162 7.51 -1.01 -5.34
C GLY A 162 7.72 -2.39 -5.99
N GLU A 163 6.66 -3.11 -6.27
CA GLU A 163 6.71 -4.37 -7.04
C GLU A 163 7.08 -4.09 -8.51
N LEU A 164 6.53 -3.02 -9.09
CA LEU A 164 6.85 -2.57 -10.45
C LEU A 164 8.32 -2.19 -10.60
N CYS A 165 8.91 -1.49 -9.61
CA CYS A 165 10.33 -1.14 -9.58
C CYS A 165 11.24 -2.36 -9.42
N ALA A 166 10.77 -3.45 -8.82
CA ALA A 166 11.52 -4.66 -8.55
C ALA A 166 11.25 -5.79 -9.55
N LEU A 167 10.50 -5.52 -10.63
CA LEU A 167 10.11 -6.50 -11.62
C LEU A 167 11.30 -6.85 -12.52
N GLY A 168 11.60 -8.14 -12.64
CA GLY A 168 12.62 -8.68 -13.55
C GLY A 168 11.99 -9.39 -14.73
N TRP A 169 12.72 -9.49 -15.83
CA TRP A 169 12.31 -10.26 -17.00
C TRP A 169 12.17 -11.75 -16.72
N GLU A 170 12.86 -12.26 -15.69
CA GLU A 170 12.80 -13.64 -15.19
C GLU A 170 11.44 -13.96 -14.55
N ASP A 171 10.66 -12.93 -14.24
CA ASP A 171 9.34 -13.06 -13.62
C ASP A 171 8.19 -13.08 -14.66
N ILE A 172 8.50 -12.88 -15.95
CA ILE A 172 7.48 -12.66 -17.00
C ILE A 172 7.51 -13.77 -18.03
N ASP A 173 6.36 -14.40 -18.21
CA ASP A 173 6.10 -15.36 -19.29
C ASP A 173 5.08 -14.79 -20.27
N LEU A 174 5.57 -14.15 -21.34
CA LEU A 174 4.72 -13.56 -22.38
C LEU A 174 4.05 -14.63 -23.27
N LYS A 175 4.53 -15.87 -23.26
CA LYS A 175 3.91 -16.97 -24.02
C LYS A 175 2.61 -17.42 -23.33
N ASN A 176 2.67 -17.60 -22.02
CA ASN A 176 1.53 -18.00 -21.22
C ASN A 176 0.73 -16.79 -20.67
N GLY A 177 1.17 -15.56 -20.94
CA GLY A 177 0.50 -14.34 -20.47
C GLY A 177 0.49 -14.21 -18.95
N THR A 178 1.57 -14.54 -18.29
CA THR A 178 1.66 -14.50 -16.83
C THR A 178 2.88 -13.70 -16.34
N MET A 179 2.78 -13.20 -15.10
CA MET A 179 3.84 -12.48 -14.40
C MET A 179 3.81 -12.87 -12.92
N ILE A 180 4.95 -13.23 -12.34
CA ILE A 180 5.09 -13.63 -10.94
C ILE A 180 5.65 -12.46 -10.13
N ILE A 181 4.99 -12.11 -9.04
CA ILE A 181 5.45 -11.03 -8.15
C ILE A 181 6.27 -11.62 -7.00
N ARG A 182 7.58 -11.61 -7.14
CA ARG A 182 8.52 -12.17 -6.15
C ARG A 182 9.05 -11.11 -5.20
N ARG A 183 9.19 -9.88 -5.65
CA ARG A 183 9.95 -8.81 -4.99
C ARG A 183 9.18 -7.52 -4.91
N ASN A 184 9.60 -6.68 -3.97
CA ASN A 184 9.11 -5.33 -3.79
C ASN A 184 10.28 -4.42 -3.38
N LEU A 185 10.38 -3.24 -3.95
CA LEU A 185 11.32 -2.21 -3.52
C LEU A 185 10.67 -1.34 -2.46
N ALA A 186 11.19 -1.41 -1.24
CA ALA A 186 10.76 -0.59 -0.09
C ALA A 186 11.85 0.41 0.27
N LYS A 187 11.68 1.67 -0.15
CA LYS A 187 12.71 2.73 -0.10
C LYS A 187 13.95 2.32 -0.90
N ASP A 188 15.00 1.87 -0.21
CA ASP A 188 16.33 1.52 -0.73
C ASP A 188 16.61 0.00 -0.68
N ARG A 189 15.62 -0.83 -0.35
CA ARG A 189 15.83 -2.27 -0.13
C ARG A 189 14.83 -3.11 -0.90
N PHE A 190 15.33 -4.18 -1.52
CA PHE A 190 14.47 -5.23 -2.04
C PHE A 190 13.99 -6.12 -0.91
N THR A 191 12.70 -6.37 -0.88
CA THR A 191 12.03 -7.20 0.12
C THR A 191 11.06 -8.14 -0.58
N VAL A 192 10.60 -9.17 0.09
CA VAL A 192 9.40 -9.89 -0.35
C VAL A 192 8.17 -8.96 -0.30
N PRO A 193 7.11 -9.23 -1.09
CA PRO A 193 5.86 -8.46 -1.05
C PRO A 193 5.27 -8.37 0.36
N LYS A 194 4.58 -7.26 0.66
CA LYS A 194 4.09 -6.91 2.00
C LYS A 194 3.17 -7.97 2.62
N THR A 195 2.31 -8.60 1.83
CA THR A 195 1.36 -9.63 2.29
C THR A 195 1.82 -11.03 1.88
N GLN A 196 1.45 -12.05 2.64
CA GLN A 196 1.71 -13.44 2.25
C GLN A 196 1.02 -13.77 0.92
N ALA A 197 -0.25 -13.40 0.76
CA ALA A 197 -1.00 -13.55 -0.49
C ALA A 197 -0.39 -12.76 -1.67
N GLY A 198 0.44 -11.75 -1.40
CA GLY A 198 1.15 -10.98 -2.42
C GLY A 198 2.46 -11.64 -2.88
N THR A 199 3.03 -12.54 -2.08
CA THR A 199 4.33 -13.17 -2.35
C THR A 199 4.15 -14.33 -3.33
N ASN A 200 4.95 -14.33 -4.40
CA ASN A 200 4.90 -15.30 -5.50
C ASN A 200 3.52 -15.42 -6.16
N ARG A 201 2.67 -14.39 -6.03
CA ARG A 201 1.39 -14.40 -6.73
C ARG A 201 1.59 -14.31 -8.23
N VAL A 202 0.76 -15.02 -8.96
CA VAL A 202 0.71 -14.98 -10.42
C VAL A 202 -0.31 -13.92 -10.84
N ILE A 203 0.13 -12.97 -11.65
CA ILE A 203 -0.76 -12.03 -12.35
C ILE A 203 -1.00 -12.55 -13.75
N HIS A 204 -2.27 -12.74 -14.13
CA HIS A 204 -2.67 -13.04 -15.50
C HIS A 204 -2.75 -11.73 -16.29
N LEU A 205 -1.99 -11.68 -17.38
CA LEU A 205 -1.81 -10.46 -18.17
C LEU A 205 -2.93 -10.38 -19.23
N ILE A 206 -3.62 -9.25 -19.26
CA ILE A 206 -4.54 -8.92 -20.33
C ILE A 206 -3.77 -8.31 -21.53
N LYS A 207 -4.37 -8.35 -22.71
CA LYS A 207 -3.72 -7.93 -23.96
C LYS A 207 -3.00 -6.58 -23.87
N PRO A 208 -3.58 -5.48 -23.33
CA PRO A 208 -2.87 -4.20 -23.25
C PRO A 208 -1.58 -4.24 -22.39
N ALA A 209 -1.55 -5.08 -21.33
CA ALA A 209 -0.35 -5.28 -20.53
C ALA A 209 0.71 -6.07 -21.30
N ILE A 210 0.30 -7.10 -22.04
CA ILE A 210 1.20 -7.90 -22.89
C ILE A 210 1.83 -7.01 -23.97
N ASP A 211 1.04 -6.18 -24.63
CA ASP A 211 1.51 -5.30 -25.72
C ASP A 211 2.53 -4.28 -25.17
N ALA A 212 2.26 -3.70 -23.99
CA ALA A 212 3.20 -2.80 -23.32
C ALA A 212 4.50 -3.51 -22.92
N LEU A 213 4.43 -4.76 -22.42
CA LEU A 213 5.62 -5.55 -22.08
C LEU A 213 6.40 -5.98 -23.33
N ARG A 214 5.75 -6.32 -24.42
CA ARG A 214 6.41 -6.59 -25.72
C ARG A 214 7.13 -5.36 -26.23
N SER A 215 6.52 -4.18 -26.17
CA SER A 215 7.19 -2.92 -26.49
C SER A 215 8.40 -2.65 -25.57
N GLN A 216 8.27 -2.94 -24.28
CA GLN A 216 9.35 -2.78 -23.31
C GLN A 216 10.49 -3.78 -23.52
N MET A 217 10.18 -4.99 -24.00
CA MET A 217 11.18 -6.04 -24.26
C MET A 217 12.25 -5.59 -25.23
N ALA A 218 11.88 -4.84 -26.26
CA ALA A 218 12.84 -4.26 -27.22
C ALA A 218 13.82 -3.26 -26.57
N LEU A 219 13.48 -2.68 -25.41
CA LEU A 219 14.30 -1.68 -24.74
C LEU A 219 15.21 -2.29 -23.67
N THR A 220 14.79 -3.32 -22.95
CA THR A 220 15.49 -3.74 -21.72
C THR A 220 15.66 -5.25 -21.55
N ARG A 221 15.17 -6.10 -22.46
CA ARG A 221 15.27 -7.57 -22.28
C ARG A 221 16.71 -8.08 -22.28
N LEU A 222 17.59 -7.42 -23.04
CA LEU A 222 19.01 -7.76 -23.16
C LEU A 222 19.90 -6.88 -22.28
N SER A 223 19.33 -6.15 -21.33
CA SER A 223 20.11 -5.35 -20.40
C SER A 223 20.84 -6.21 -19.38
N LYS A 224 21.72 -5.58 -18.62
CA LYS A 224 22.56 -6.25 -17.61
C LYS A 224 21.72 -6.97 -16.55
N GLU A 225 22.06 -8.22 -16.27
CA GLU A 225 21.57 -8.97 -15.11
C GLU A 225 22.26 -8.46 -13.83
N HIS A 226 21.49 -8.19 -12.81
CA HIS A 226 21.97 -7.78 -11.50
C HIS A 226 21.72 -8.91 -10.48
N ILE A 227 22.63 -9.07 -9.53
CA ILE A 227 22.41 -9.90 -8.35
C ILE A 227 22.01 -8.96 -7.21
N ILE A 228 20.80 -9.12 -6.71
CA ILE A 228 20.23 -8.28 -5.67
C ILE A 228 19.96 -9.08 -4.40
N ASP A 229 20.15 -8.43 -3.23
CA ASP A 229 19.82 -9.02 -1.94
C ASP A 229 18.37 -8.71 -1.60
N VAL A 230 17.54 -9.75 -1.53
CA VAL A 230 16.11 -9.66 -1.17
C VAL A 230 15.95 -10.02 0.30
N HIS A 231 15.51 -9.06 1.11
CA HIS A 231 15.23 -9.27 2.53
C HIS A 231 13.96 -10.10 2.69
N LEU A 232 14.07 -11.20 3.39
CA LEU A 232 12.95 -12.08 3.73
C LEU A 232 12.13 -11.51 4.89
N ARG A 233 11.08 -12.24 5.30
CA ARG A 233 10.24 -11.83 6.45
C ARG A 233 10.93 -12.06 7.77
N GLU A 234 11.77 -13.11 7.83
CA GLU A 234 12.55 -13.42 9.02
C GLU A 234 13.64 -12.36 9.24
N PHE A 235 13.81 -11.99 10.47
CA PHE A 235 14.81 -10.97 10.87
C PHE A 235 16.22 -11.37 10.42
N GLY A 236 16.89 -10.43 9.76
CA GLY A 236 18.29 -10.57 9.35
C GLY A 236 18.53 -11.53 8.17
N ARG A 237 17.51 -12.20 7.61
CA ARG A 237 17.67 -13.11 6.48
C ARG A 237 17.52 -12.42 5.14
N THR A 238 18.44 -12.73 4.24
CA THR A 238 18.44 -12.27 2.85
C THR A 238 18.65 -13.43 1.91
N GLU A 239 18.15 -13.29 0.68
CA GLU A 239 18.34 -14.22 -0.42
C GLU A 239 18.88 -13.45 -1.63
N LYS A 240 19.91 -13.99 -2.28
CA LYS A 240 20.41 -13.43 -3.53
C LYS A 240 19.55 -13.89 -4.70
N GLN A 241 19.04 -12.93 -5.45
CA GLN A 241 18.23 -13.21 -6.63
C GLN A 241 18.80 -12.49 -7.84
N LYS A 242 18.71 -13.13 -9.01
CA LYS A 242 19.00 -12.53 -10.30
C LYS A 242 17.84 -11.64 -10.72
N CYS A 243 18.14 -10.49 -11.30
CA CYS A 243 17.14 -9.55 -11.78
C CYS A 243 17.66 -8.77 -12.99
N THR A 244 17.06 -8.99 -14.14
CA THR A 244 17.17 -8.11 -15.30
C THR A 244 15.97 -7.17 -15.26
N PHE A 245 16.16 -5.95 -14.76
CA PHE A 245 15.04 -5.03 -14.52
C PHE A 245 14.25 -4.73 -15.79
N VAL A 246 12.92 -4.87 -15.71
CA VAL A 246 12.01 -4.55 -16.82
C VAL A 246 12.01 -3.05 -17.11
N PHE A 247 12.01 -2.24 -16.05
CA PHE A 247 12.05 -0.78 -16.15
C PHE A 247 13.30 -0.26 -15.46
N GLN A 248 14.14 0.48 -16.18
CA GLN A 248 15.40 0.95 -15.67
C GLN A 248 15.76 2.35 -16.18
N PRO A 249 16.47 3.17 -15.37
CA PRO A 249 16.79 4.55 -15.73
C PRO A 249 17.65 4.69 -16.98
N GLU A 250 18.56 3.76 -17.25
CA GLU A 250 19.53 3.80 -18.34
C GLU A 250 18.90 4.13 -19.69
N VAL A 251 17.76 3.53 -20.00
CA VAL A 251 17.04 3.72 -21.27
C VAL A 251 16.53 5.16 -21.46
N SER A 252 16.29 5.89 -20.37
CA SER A 252 15.65 7.21 -20.42
C SER A 252 16.48 8.34 -19.80
N ALA A 253 17.59 8.02 -19.14
CA ALA A 253 18.43 9.00 -18.49
C ALA A 253 19.26 9.81 -19.47
N LYS A 254 19.29 11.13 -19.28
CA LYS A 254 20.16 12.06 -20.00
C LYS A 254 21.54 12.23 -19.34
N VAL A 255 21.72 11.67 -18.15
CA VAL A 255 22.90 11.86 -17.27
C VAL A 255 23.53 10.50 -17.02
N LYS A 256 24.86 10.43 -16.99
CA LYS A 256 25.59 9.15 -16.79
C LYS A 256 25.49 8.56 -15.37
N ASN A 257 24.98 9.29 -14.41
CA ASN A 257 24.95 8.89 -13.00
C ASN A 257 23.51 8.55 -12.57
N TYR A 258 23.01 7.44 -13.03
CA TYR A 258 21.71 6.86 -12.67
C TYR A 258 21.92 5.52 -11.97
N GLY A 259 20.99 5.17 -11.09
CA GLY A 259 21.00 3.85 -10.45
C GLY A 259 20.57 2.73 -11.39
N ASP A 260 20.80 1.48 -11.00
CA ASP A 260 20.49 0.29 -11.81
C ASP A 260 18.98 0.05 -11.99
N HIS A 261 18.14 0.67 -11.17
CA HIS A 261 16.69 0.51 -11.18
C HIS A 261 15.96 1.80 -10.79
N PHE A 262 14.69 1.92 -11.18
CA PHE A 262 13.85 2.99 -10.68
C PHE A 262 13.50 2.81 -9.20
N THR A 263 13.44 3.93 -8.47
CA THR A 263 12.88 3.97 -7.12
C THR A 263 11.38 4.33 -7.19
N VAL A 264 10.65 4.03 -6.12
CA VAL A 264 9.23 4.44 -6.01
C VAL A 264 9.09 5.96 -6.13
N ASP A 265 10.04 6.73 -5.59
CA ASP A 265 10.04 8.19 -5.69
C ASP A 265 10.34 8.66 -7.12
N SER A 266 11.25 8.02 -7.85
CA SER A 266 11.54 8.40 -9.24
C SER A 266 10.34 8.16 -10.16
N ILE A 267 9.67 7.01 -10.06
CA ILE A 267 8.45 6.77 -10.86
C ILE A 267 7.30 7.69 -10.43
N ARG A 268 7.18 8.04 -9.13
CA ARG A 268 6.21 9.05 -8.66
C ARG A 268 6.46 10.41 -9.33
N GLN A 269 7.72 10.88 -9.39
CA GLN A 269 8.06 12.12 -10.06
C GLN A 269 7.76 12.07 -11.56
N MET A 270 8.01 10.92 -12.22
CA MET A 270 7.62 10.71 -13.62
C MET A 270 6.10 10.82 -13.82
N TRP A 271 5.32 10.25 -12.90
CA TRP A 271 3.86 10.34 -12.89
C TRP A 271 3.39 11.79 -12.74
N ASP A 272 3.85 12.48 -11.68
CA ASP A 272 3.46 13.86 -11.38
C ASP A 272 3.76 14.80 -12.56
N ALA A 273 4.92 14.62 -13.20
CA ALA A 273 5.30 15.36 -14.38
C ALA A 273 4.43 15.03 -15.61
N ALA A 274 4.03 13.78 -15.79
CA ALA A 274 3.14 13.37 -16.89
C ALA A 274 1.71 13.89 -16.67
N VAL A 275 1.18 13.79 -15.45
CA VAL A 275 -0.13 14.34 -15.04
C VAL A 275 -0.19 15.85 -15.31
N LYS A 276 0.87 16.59 -14.93
CA LYS A 276 0.95 18.03 -15.19
C LYS A 276 0.93 18.35 -16.69
N ARG A 277 1.70 17.62 -17.52
CA ARG A 277 1.73 17.83 -18.97
C ARG A 277 0.42 17.45 -19.65
N ALA A 278 -0.24 16.38 -19.15
CA ALA A 278 -1.53 15.92 -19.67
C ALA A 278 -2.68 16.90 -19.39
N GLY A 279 -2.47 17.90 -18.52
CA GLY A 279 -3.51 18.84 -18.08
C GLY A 279 -4.68 18.15 -17.39
N ILE A 280 -4.43 17.01 -16.73
CA ILE A 280 -5.44 16.29 -15.94
C ILE A 280 -5.32 16.62 -14.46
N ARG A 281 -6.40 16.40 -13.70
CA ARG A 281 -6.41 16.63 -12.26
C ARG A 281 -5.33 15.80 -11.57
N HIS A 282 -4.58 16.41 -10.65
CA HIS A 282 -3.51 15.72 -9.92
C HIS A 282 -4.06 14.56 -9.07
N ARG A 283 -3.46 13.41 -9.24
CA ARG A 283 -3.66 12.19 -8.45
C ARG A 283 -2.31 11.55 -8.16
N LYS A 284 -2.17 10.92 -7.01
CA LYS A 284 -0.96 10.15 -6.67
C LYS A 284 -0.81 8.96 -7.61
N SER A 285 0.41 8.57 -7.94
CA SER A 285 0.70 7.42 -8.82
C SER A 285 0.05 6.11 -8.39
N TYR A 286 -0.22 5.94 -7.09
CA TYR A 286 -0.94 4.77 -6.56
C TYR A 286 -2.38 4.65 -7.10
N GLN A 287 -2.95 5.71 -7.65
CA GLN A 287 -4.26 5.66 -8.30
C GLN A 287 -4.27 4.80 -9.58
N SER A 288 -3.11 4.51 -10.19
CA SER A 288 -3.01 3.52 -11.26
C SER A 288 -3.58 2.15 -10.84
N ARG A 289 -3.26 1.73 -9.62
CA ARG A 289 -3.75 0.48 -9.03
C ARG A 289 -5.26 0.54 -8.69
N HIS A 290 -5.75 1.68 -8.21
CA HIS A 290 -7.18 1.89 -8.01
C HIS A 290 -7.94 1.91 -9.34
N THR A 291 -7.34 2.49 -10.39
CA THR A 291 -7.90 2.48 -11.76
C THR A 291 -8.06 1.06 -12.28
N TYR A 292 -7.06 0.20 -12.11
CA TYR A 292 -7.18 -1.23 -12.45
C TYR A 292 -8.40 -1.87 -11.80
N ALA A 293 -8.54 -1.72 -10.47
CA ALA A 293 -9.63 -2.34 -9.73
C ALA A 293 -11.01 -1.81 -10.19
N CYS A 294 -11.15 -0.48 -10.31
CA CYS A 294 -12.41 0.15 -10.72
C CYS A 294 -12.81 -0.27 -12.15
N TRP A 295 -11.88 -0.20 -13.10
CA TRP A 295 -12.15 -0.57 -14.48
C TRP A 295 -12.47 -2.06 -14.63
N SER A 296 -11.75 -2.93 -13.91
CA SER A 296 -12.01 -4.38 -13.93
C SER A 296 -13.38 -4.71 -13.37
N LEU A 297 -13.80 -4.06 -12.27
CA LEU A 297 -15.13 -4.26 -11.70
C LEU A 297 -16.25 -3.72 -12.61
N THR A 298 -16.05 -2.53 -13.18
CA THR A 298 -17.00 -1.97 -14.18
C THR A 298 -17.12 -2.86 -15.42
N ALA A 299 -16.04 -3.56 -15.79
CA ALA A 299 -16.04 -4.54 -16.87
C ALA A 299 -16.65 -5.91 -16.46
N GLY A 300 -17.09 -6.09 -15.21
CA GLY A 300 -17.73 -7.32 -14.74
C GLY A 300 -16.76 -8.40 -14.25
N ALA A 301 -15.48 -8.09 -14.04
CA ALA A 301 -14.54 -9.07 -13.54
C ALA A 301 -14.87 -9.51 -12.09
N ASN A 302 -14.66 -10.80 -11.81
CA ASN A 302 -14.91 -11.37 -10.49
C ASN A 302 -14.05 -10.69 -9.40
N PRO A 303 -14.64 -10.17 -8.29
CA PRO A 303 -13.91 -9.50 -7.21
C PRO A 303 -12.83 -10.37 -6.57
N ALA A 304 -13.04 -11.68 -6.45
CA ALA A 304 -12.03 -12.61 -5.93
C ALA A 304 -10.82 -12.72 -6.87
N PHE A 305 -11.06 -12.76 -8.19
CA PHE A 305 -9.99 -12.69 -9.18
C PHE A 305 -9.19 -11.39 -9.05
N ILE A 306 -9.87 -10.23 -8.93
CA ILE A 306 -9.21 -8.93 -8.76
C ILE A 306 -8.39 -8.90 -7.47
N ALA A 307 -8.94 -9.43 -6.36
CA ALA A 307 -8.22 -9.52 -5.08
C ALA A 307 -6.92 -10.32 -5.23
N ASN A 308 -6.97 -11.48 -5.88
CA ASN A 308 -5.80 -12.32 -6.15
C ASN A 308 -4.78 -11.61 -7.03
N GLN A 309 -5.21 -11.00 -8.15
CA GLN A 309 -4.34 -10.20 -9.03
C GLN A 309 -3.61 -9.10 -8.25
N MET A 310 -4.33 -8.39 -7.39
CA MET A 310 -3.79 -7.31 -6.58
C MET A 310 -2.99 -7.80 -5.36
N GLY A 311 -3.05 -9.09 -4.98
CA GLY A 311 -2.40 -9.63 -3.78
C GLY A 311 -3.01 -9.08 -2.49
N HIS A 312 -4.35 -9.04 -2.43
CA HIS A 312 -5.11 -8.86 -1.21
C HIS A 312 -5.29 -10.20 -0.51
N ALA A 313 -5.38 -10.21 0.82
CA ALA A 313 -5.55 -11.45 1.58
C ALA A 313 -6.92 -12.11 1.30
N ASP A 314 -7.93 -11.27 1.04
CA ASP A 314 -9.30 -11.70 0.71
C ASP A 314 -9.99 -10.68 -0.21
N ALA A 315 -11.17 -11.06 -0.71
CA ALA A 315 -12.00 -10.20 -1.55
C ALA A 315 -12.72 -9.09 -0.74
N GLN A 316 -12.77 -9.18 0.59
CA GLN A 316 -13.49 -8.21 1.42
C GLN A 316 -12.96 -6.79 1.23
N MET A 317 -11.64 -6.64 1.06
CA MET A 317 -11.03 -5.34 0.76
C MET A 317 -11.53 -4.78 -0.59
N VAL A 318 -11.72 -5.63 -1.60
CA VAL A 318 -12.26 -5.21 -2.90
C VAL A 318 -13.69 -4.70 -2.73
N PHE A 319 -14.55 -5.43 -2.02
CA PHE A 319 -15.91 -5.00 -1.71
C PHE A 319 -15.97 -3.70 -0.92
N GLN A 320 -15.17 -3.59 0.14
CA GLN A 320 -15.16 -2.41 1.02
C GLN A 320 -14.68 -1.14 0.33
N VAL A 321 -13.70 -1.25 -0.57
CA VAL A 321 -13.06 -0.09 -1.22
C VAL A 321 -13.72 0.25 -2.53
N TYR A 322 -14.14 -0.76 -3.32
CA TYR A 322 -14.57 -0.59 -4.69
C TYR A 322 -16.03 -0.99 -4.96
N GLY A 323 -16.80 -1.38 -3.94
CA GLY A 323 -18.17 -1.90 -4.11
C GLY A 323 -19.11 -1.03 -4.93
N LYS A 324 -18.95 0.30 -4.89
CA LYS A 324 -19.78 1.21 -5.70
C LYS A 324 -19.63 1.03 -7.21
N TRP A 325 -18.49 0.53 -7.69
CA TRP A 325 -18.28 0.25 -9.14
C TRP A 325 -18.90 -1.07 -9.57
N MET A 326 -19.36 -1.90 -8.63
CA MET A 326 -20.03 -3.16 -8.94
C MET A 326 -21.53 -2.96 -9.23
N SER A 327 -22.16 -1.96 -8.60
CA SER A 327 -23.61 -1.70 -8.74
C SER A 327 -24.01 -1.14 -10.12
N GLU A 328 -23.06 -0.59 -10.86
CA GLU A 328 -23.30 -0.02 -12.20
C GLU A 328 -23.46 -1.09 -13.29
N ASN A 329 -23.32 -2.38 -12.95
CA ASN A 329 -23.27 -3.47 -13.94
C ASN A 329 -24.35 -4.55 -13.76
N ASN A 330 -25.47 -4.26 -13.09
CA ASN A 330 -26.52 -5.24 -12.81
C ASN A 330 -27.10 -5.89 -14.08
N ASN A 331 -27.33 -5.13 -15.14
CA ASN A 331 -27.87 -5.66 -16.40
C ASN A 331 -26.88 -6.64 -17.07
N ALA A 332 -25.59 -6.37 -17.04
CA ALA A 332 -24.58 -7.29 -17.56
C ALA A 332 -24.49 -8.57 -16.72
N GLN A 333 -24.69 -8.50 -15.40
CA GLN A 333 -24.75 -9.69 -14.55
C GLN A 333 -25.98 -10.55 -14.86
N VAL A 334 -27.15 -9.95 -15.04
CA VAL A 334 -28.37 -10.66 -15.45
C VAL A 334 -28.17 -11.33 -16.81
N THR A 335 -27.58 -10.63 -17.78
CA THR A 335 -27.30 -11.19 -19.11
C THR A 335 -26.34 -12.39 -19.02
N LEU A 336 -25.26 -12.26 -18.22
CA LEU A 336 -24.31 -13.35 -17.98
C LEU A 336 -25.01 -14.58 -17.38
N LEU A 337 -25.83 -14.37 -16.34
CA LEU A 337 -26.57 -15.45 -15.68
C LEU A 337 -27.55 -16.11 -16.64
N ASN A 338 -28.29 -15.33 -17.44
CA ASN A 338 -29.21 -15.86 -18.44
C ASN A 338 -28.46 -16.72 -19.48
N THR A 339 -27.29 -16.27 -19.95
CA THR A 339 -26.50 -17.02 -20.91
C THR A 339 -25.95 -18.31 -20.33
N GLN A 340 -25.45 -18.29 -19.09
CA GLN A 340 -24.78 -19.43 -18.48
C GLN A 340 -25.77 -20.45 -17.87
N LEU A 341 -26.88 -19.98 -17.29
CA LEU A 341 -27.82 -20.84 -16.58
C LEU A 341 -28.96 -21.37 -17.46
N SER A 342 -29.24 -20.71 -18.62
CA SER A 342 -30.25 -21.19 -19.56
C SER A 342 -29.92 -22.58 -20.13
N GLU A 343 -28.65 -22.94 -20.25
CA GLU A 343 -28.22 -24.26 -20.70
C GLU A 343 -28.61 -25.39 -19.70
N PHE A 344 -28.84 -25.04 -18.46
CA PHE A 344 -29.22 -25.96 -17.37
C PHE A 344 -30.68 -25.81 -16.95
N ALA A 345 -31.43 -24.92 -17.60
CA ALA A 345 -32.83 -24.71 -17.24
C ALA A 345 -33.69 -25.91 -17.68
N PRO A 346 -34.50 -26.51 -16.78
CA PRO A 346 -35.43 -27.54 -17.18
C PRO A 346 -36.49 -26.95 -18.13
N THR A 347 -36.88 -27.74 -19.15
CA THR A 347 -37.96 -27.35 -20.05
C THR A 347 -39.26 -27.20 -19.24
N MET A 348 -39.73 -25.97 -19.07
CA MET A 348 -41.00 -25.72 -18.41
C MET A 348 -42.14 -26.01 -19.39
N PRO A 349 -43.16 -26.79 -19.00
CA PRO A 349 -44.33 -26.96 -19.87
C PRO A 349 -44.99 -25.56 -20.05
N HIS A 350 -45.09 -25.14 -21.30
CA HIS A 350 -45.90 -23.98 -21.62
C HIS A 350 -47.37 -24.33 -21.29
N ASN A 351 -47.97 -23.63 -20.37
CA ASN A 351 -49.42 -23.66 -20.19
C ASN A 351 -50.08 -23.00 -21.38
N GLU A 352 -50.46 -23.79 -22.40
CA GLU A 352 -51.36 -23.35 -23.48
C GLU A 352 -52.81 -23.09 -23.01
N ALA A 353 -53.08 -23.04 -21.74
CA ALA A 353 -54.40 -22.87 -21.16
C ALA A 353 -54.66 -21.43 -20.70
N MET A 354 -54.63 -20.46 -21.59
CA MET A 354 -55.32 -19.15 -21.48
C MET A 354 -55.63 -18.56 -22.85
N LYS A 355 -56.35 -19.31 -23.66
CA LYS A 355 -57.12 -18.77 -24.77
C LYS A 355 -58.47 -19.53 -24.78
N SER A 356 -59.40 -19.07 -23.98
CA SER A 356 -60.85 -19.28 -24.15
C SER A 356 -61.57 -18.10 -23.57
#